data_5d4c5bd714f6616b2da40d3542febffa
#
_entry.id   5d4c5bd714f6616b2da40d3542febffa
#
_cell.length_a   1.000
_cell.length_b   1.000
_cell.length_c   1.000
_cell.angle_alpha   90.00
_cell.angle_beta   90.00
_cell.angle_gamma   90.00
#
_symmetry.space_group_name_H-M   'P 1'
#
loop_
_entity.id
_entity.type
_entity.pdbx_description
1 polymer ?
#
loop_
_entity_poly.entity_id
_entity_poly.type
_entity_poly.pdbx_seq_one_letter_code
_entity_poly.pdbx_strand_id
1 'polypeptide(L)'
;LTIIVGGLSASVGANMLFLYPYSLMAKGWSSSHKQLAQFDLIAGMFLPYFLATTLMVIATANIFYYGGIEFTGKSLSPFEASQVFESTIGPLTGRIVFNLGILGMAISSIILQMICCGFVALEVFGWEFGSIKYRLACLLPAPGVLGSVLWADIAFWAAVPTTVICGFFLPVSYFGFIILQRSSSYLGKNKPKGLKANAWVGSMILGTFILTIFLVWTLIDKIPKYLGNLF
;
A
#
# COMPACT_ATOMS: atom_id res chain seq x y z
N LEU A 1 4.08 0.04 -17.49
CA LEU A 1 2.73 -0.13 -16.95
C LEU A 1 2.74 -0.92 -15.63
N THR A 2 3.46 -2.05 -15.55
CA THR A 2 3.61 -2.87 -14.33
C THR A 2 4.12 -2.05 -13.14
N ILE A 3 5.07 -1.14 -13.36
CA ILE A 3 5.60 -0.22 -12.34
C ILE A 3 4.52 0.72 -11.84
N ILE A 4 3.67 1.24 -12.74
CA ILE A 4 2.54 2.12 -12.37
C ILE A 4 1.53 1.36 -11.52
N VAL A 5 1.17 0.15 -11.92
CA VAL A 5 0.27 -0.73 -11.16
C VAL A 5 0.86 -1.07 -9.79
N GLY A 6 2.15 -1.43 -9.75
CA GLY A 6 2.87 -1.68 -8.49
C GLY A 6 2.89 -0.44 -7.59
N GLY A 7 3.15 0.74 -8.14
CA GLY A 7 3.13 2.01 -7.40
C GLY A 7 1.73 2.35 -6.86
N LEU A 8 0.68 2.19 -7.66
CA LEU A 8 -0.70 2.37 -7.20
C LEU A 8 -1.07 1.39 -6.09
N SER A 9 -0.68 0.13 -6.22
CA SER A 9 -0.95 -0.91 -5.21
C SER A 9 -0.14 -0.69 -3.93
N ALA A 10 1.05 -0.13 -4.03
CA ALA A 10 1.88 0.23 -2.88
C ALA A 10 1.36 1.47 -2.15
N SER A 11 0.74 2.42 -2.88
CA SER A 11 0.22 3.65 -2.28
C SER A 11 -1.02 3.41 -1.43
N VAL A 12 -1.90 2.49 -1.85
CA VAL A 12 -3.14 2.15 -1.12
C VAL A 12 -3.30 0.63 -1.14
N GLY A 13 -2.78 -0.05 -0.14
CA GLY A 13 -2.98 -1.49 0.02
C GLY A 13 -4.41 -1.82 0.45
N ALA A 14 -4.95 -2.96 -0.01
CA ALA A 14 -6.27 -3.44 0.42
C ALA A 14 -6.37 -3.59 1.94
N ASN A 15 -5.28 -3.99 2.60
CA ASN A 15 -5.16 -4.07 4.06
C ASN A 15 -5.40 -2.72 4.76
N MET A 16 -4.92 -1.62 4.19
CA MET A 16 -5.13 -0.27 4.72
C MET A 16 -6.61 0.13 4.69
N LEU A 17 -7.32 -0.23 3.62
CA LEU A 17 -8.75 0.04 3.49
C LEU A 17 -9.57 -0.64 4.59
N PHE A 18 -9.18 -1.85 4.98
CA PHE A 18 -9.84 -2.57 6.07
C PHE A 18 -9.38 -2.11 7.45
N LEU A 19 -8.11 -1.77 7.63
CA LEU A 19 -7.56 -1.38 8.91
C LEU A 19 -8.01 0.00 9.36
N TYR A 20 -8.24 0.94 8.45
CA TYR A 20 -8.61 2.31 8.77
C TYR A 20 -9.92 2.43 9.59
N PRO A 21 -11.03 1.73 9.25
CA PRO A 21 -12.23 1.72 10.08
C PRO A 21 -11.98 1.25 11.52
N TYR A 22 -11.16 0.20 11.70
CA TYR A 22 -10.80 -0.26 13.05
C TYR A 22 -9.99 0.78 13.82
N SER A 23 -9.12 1.51 13.16
CA SER A 23 -8.39 2.63 13.75
C SER A 23 -9.33 3.72 14.23
N LEU A 24 -10.36 4.08 13.46
CA LEU A 24 -11.38 5.05 13.87
C LEU A 24 -12.18 4.56 15.08
N MET A 25 -12.57 3.29 15.08
CA MET A 25 -13.28 2.68 16.21
C MET A 25 -12.42 2.64 17.48
N ALA A 26 -11.13 2.31 17.35
CA ALA A 26 -10.19 2.29 18.47
C ALA A 26 -9.96 3.69 19.06
N LYS A 27 -10.03 4.75 18.23
CA LYS A 27 -9.98 6.16 18.66
C LYS A 27 -11.32 6.65 19.27
N GLY A 28 -12.38 5.83 19.25
CA GLY A 28 -13.72 6.23 19.68
C GLY A 28 -14.38 7.25 18.76
N TRP A 29 -13.94 7.36 17.50
CA TRP A 29 -14.51 8.31 16.56
C TRP A 29 -15.81 7.78 15.96
N SER A 30 -16.84 8.60 16.03
CA SER A 30 -18.17 8.34 15.49
C SER A 30 -18.47 9.28 14.30
N SER A 31 -19.68 9.24 13.79
CA SER A 31 -20.16 10.12 12.71
C SER A 31 -20.00 11.62 13.01
N SER A 32 -20.00 12.02 14.30
CA SER A 32 -19.75 13.39 14.74
C SER A 32 -18.30 13.85 14.49
N HIS A 33 -17.36 12.92 14.38
CA HIS A 33 -15.92 13.19 14.16
C HIS A 33 -15.52 13.14 12.68
N LYS A 34 -16.49 13.19 11.75
CA LYS A 34 -16.24 13.06 10.31
C LYS A 34 -15.20 14.07 9.79
N GLN A 35 -15.29 15.32 10.21
CA GLN A 35 -14.31 16.36 9.78
C GLN A 35 -12.92 16.06 10.29
N LEU A 36 -12.80 15.56 11.51
CA LEU A 36 -11.52 15.17 12.11
C LEU A 36 -10.93 13.96 11.38
N ALA A 37 -11.73 12.97 11.01
CA ALA A 37 -11.29 11.83 10.21
C ALA A 37 -10.84 12.25 8.80
N GLN A 38 -11.52 13.20 8.18
CA GLN A 38 -11.09 13.76 6.90
C GLN A 38 -9.77 14.51 7.01
N PHE A 39 -9.59 15.30 8.08
CA PHE A 39 -8.35 16.00 8.35
C PHE A 39 -7.20 15.00 8.58
N ASP A 40 -7.43 13.96 9.39
CA ASP A 40 -6.47 12.88 9.65
C ASP A 40 -5.99 12.21 8.34
N LEU A 41 -6.91 11.91 7.42
CA LEU A 41 -6.57 11.34 6.12
C LEU A 41 -5.78 12.30 5.23
N ILE A 42 -6.19 13.56 5.16
CA ILE A 42 -5.55 14.54 4.28
C ILE A 42 -4.17 14.91 4.84
N ALA A 43 -4.10 15.33 6.11
CA ALA A 43 -2.88 15.81 6.72
C ALA A 43 -1.93 14.70 7.15
N GLY A 44 -2.46 13.55 7.60
CA GLY A 44 -1.67 12.43 8.09
C GLY A 44 -1.24 11.43 7.02
N MET A 45 -1.99 11.29 5.93
CA MET A 45 -1.70 10.31 4.89
C MET A 45 -1.45 10.94 3.53
N PHE A 46 -2.42 11.68 2.98
CA PHE A 46 -2.34 12.17 1.60
C PHE A 46 -1.21 13.18 1.41
N LEU A 47 -1.14 14.21 2.23
CA LEU A 47 -0.17 15.30 2.07
C LEU A 47 1.28 14.80 2.25
N PRO A 48 1.65 14.06 3.32
CA PRO A 48 3.00 13.54 3.47
C PRO A 48 3.39 12.58 2.34
N TYR A 49 2.47 11.70 1.91
CA TYR A 49 2.72 10.77 0.82
C TYR A 49 2.96 11.51 -0.50
N PHE A 50 2.10 12.47 -0.82
CA PHE A 50 2.22 13.27 -2.04
C PHE A 50 3.54 14.05 -2.09
N LEU A 51 3.89 14.73 -0.99
CA LEU A 51 5.14 15.50 -0.90
C LEU A 51 6.36 14.59 -1.01
N ALA A 52 6.39 13.50 -0.24
CA ALA A 52 7.51 12.55 -0.25
C ALA A 52 7.70 11.92 -1.64
N THR A 53 6.61 11.47 -2.27
CA THR A 53 6.67 10.87 -3.62
C THR A 53 7.12 11.89 -4.66
N THR A 54 6.59 13.11 -4.62
CA THR A 54 6.96 14.17 -5.56
C THR A 54 8.44 14.55 -5.43
N LEU A 55 8.92 14.75 -4.21
CA LEU A 55 10.33 15.05 -3.94
C LEU A 55 11.24 13.89 -4.40
N MET A 56 10.85 12.66 -4.15
CA MET A 56 11.60 11.48 -4.58
C MET A 56 11.68 11.39 -6.11
N VAL A 57 10.58 11.62 -6.81
CA VAL A 57 10.54 11.62 -8.28
C VAL A 57 11.45 12.71 -8.84
N ILE A 58 11.37 13.94 -8.31
CA ILE A 58 12.21 15.06 -8.74
C ILE A 58 13.69 14.75 -8.48
N ALA A 59 14.05 14.29 -7.28
CA ALA A 59 15.42 13.96 -6.92
C ALA A 59 15.99 12.85 -7.83
N THR A 60 15.23 11.78 -8.02
CA THR A 60 15.62 10.65 -8.88
C THR A 60 15.79 11.09 -10.33
N ALA A 61 14.86 11.89 -10.87
CA ALA A 61 14.95 12.40 -12.23
C ALA A 61 16.19 13.28 -12.42
N ASN A 62 16.48 14.19 -11.49
CA ASN A 62 17.67 15.04 -11.56
C ASN A 62 18.97 14.23 -11.58
N ILE A 63 19.10 13.22 -10.74
CA ILE A 63 20.33 12.46 -10.60
C ILE A 63 20.58 11.57 -11.82
N PHE A 64 19.54 10.88 -12.30
CA PHE A 64 19.69 9.99 -13.45
C PHE A 64 19.74 10.71 -14.80
N TYR A 65 19.09 11.88 -14.94
CA TYR A 65 19.12 12.63 -16.18
C TYR A 65 20.29 13.61 -16.27
N TYR A 66 20.68 14.24 -15.15
CA TYR A 66 21.69 15.31 -15.13
C TYR A 66 22.95 14.94 -14.35
N GLY A 67 22.87 13.95 -13.45
CA GLY A 67 23.96 13.59 -12.54
C GLY A 67 24.99 12.61 -13.10
N GLY A 68 24.84 12.14 -14.35
CA GLY A 68 25.81 11.26 -15.00
C GLY A 68 25.90 9.83 -14.43
N ILE A 69 24.92 9.41 -13.61
CA ILE A 69 24.83 8.04 -13.15
C ILE A 69 24.19 7.21 -14.26
N GLU A 70 24.95 6.27 -14.82
CA GLU A 70 24.42 5.35 -15.83
C GLU A 70 23.40 4.40 -15.20
N PHE A 71 22.14 4.54 -15.62
CA PHE A 71 21.07 3.62 -15.23
C PHE A 71 20.94 2.52 -16.29
N THR A 72 21.26 1.30 -15.92
CA THR A 72 21.23 0.14 -16.81
C THR A 72 19.83 -0.37 -17.16
N GLY A 73 18.76 0.35 -16.77
CA GLY A 73 17.36 -0.02 -17.06
C GLY A 73 16.82 -1.17 -16.21
N LYS A 74 17.61 -1.70 -15.27
CA LYS A 74 17.17 -2.69 -14.28
C LYS A 74 16.68 -1.99 -13.01
N SER A 75 16.05 -2.72 -12.10
CA SER A 75 15.64 -2.17 -10.81
C SER A 75 16.86 -1.66 -10.03
N LEU A 76 16.74 -0.47 -9.45
CA LEU A 76 17.76 0.10 -8.57
C LEU A 76 18.00 -0.80 -7.36
N SER A 77 19.25 -1.05 -7.04
CA SER A 77 19.62 -1.63 -5.76
C SER A 77 19.41 -0.60 -4.63
N PRO A 78 19.25 -1.03 -3.36
CA PRO A 78 19.19 -0.09 -2.24
C PRO A 78 20.42 0.83 -2.16
N PHE A 79 21.57 0.33 -2.57
CA PHE A 79 22.80 1.10 -2.61
C PHE A 79 22.74 2.22 -3.67
N GLU A 80 22.32 1.90 -4.91
CA GLU A 80 22.14 2.91 -5.97
C GLU A 80 21.07 3.93 -5.59
N ALA A 81 19.97 3.49 -4.96
CA ALA A 81 18.94 4.39 -4.47
C ALA A 81 19.45 5.33 -3.36
N SER A 82 20.39 4.89 -2.51
CA SER A 82 21.01 5.75 -1.48
C SER A 82 21.83 6.90 -2.08
N GLN A 83 22.42 6.70 -3.25
CA GLN A 83 23.25 7.70 -3.93
C GLN A 83 22.44 8.97 -4.28
N VAL A 84 21.12 8.82 -4.45
CA VAL A 84 20.20 9.96 -4.64
C VAL A 84 20.27 10.93 -3.46
N PHE A 85 20.32 10.38 -2.25
CA PHE A 85 20.43 11.17 -1.02
C PHE A 85 21.86 11.66 -0.78
N GLU A 86 22.85 10.81 -1.08
CA GLU A 86 24.27 11.13 -0.92
C GLU A 86 24.67 12.36 -1.75
N SER A 87 24.18 12.46 -2.97
CA SER A 87 24.45 13.61 -3.84
C SER A 87 23.78 14.92 -3.38
N THR A 88 22.68 14.83 -2.62
CA THR A 88 21.89 15.98 -2.21
C THR A 88 22.31 16.53 -0.84
N ILE A 89 22.56 15.65 0.14
CA ILE A 89 22.81 16.03 1.56
C ILE A 89 24.17 15.53 2.08
N GLY A 90 25.00 15.05 1.20
CA GLY A 90 26.35 14.55 1.50
C GLY A 90 26.41 13.02 1.74
N PRO A 91 27.59 12.41 1.52
CA PRO A 91 27.71 10.95 1.45
C PRO A 91 27.30 10.22 2.73
N LEU A 92 27.78 10.67 3.88
CA LEU A 92 27.50 10.02 5.16
C LEU A 92 26.05 10.25 5.61
N THR A 93 25.62 11.51 5.59
CA THR A 93 24.28 11.91 6.03
C THR A 93 23.21 11.29 5.14
N GLY A 94 23.40 11.33 3.80
CA GLY A 94 22.47 10.75 2.85
C GLY A 94 22.28 9.25 3.06
N ARG A 95 23.37 8.52 3.26
CA ARG A 95 23.33 7.07 3.53
C ARG A 95 22.63 6.75 4.85
N ILE A 96 22.91 7.49 5.91
CA ILE A 96 22.26 7.29 7.21
C ILE A 96 20.75 7.57 7.11
N VAL A 97 20.36 8.71 6.53
CA VAL A 97 18.95 9.09 6.38
C VAL A 97 18.18 8.07 5.54
N PHE A 98 18.75 7.63 4.42
CA PHE A 98 18.14 6.62 3.56
C PHE A 98 17.94 5.29 4.32
N ASN A 99 18.99 4.78 4.99
CA ASN A 99 18.91 3.52 5.71
C ASN A 99 17.93 3.57 6.89
N LEU A 100 17.86 4.68 7.62
CA LEU A 100 16.85 4.90 8.67
C LEU A 100 15.44 4.94 8.10
N GLY A 101 15.26 5.55 6.92
CA GLY A 101 13.98 5.55 6.19
C GLY A 101 13.54 4.14 5.80
N ILE A 102 14.42 3.34 5.22
CA ILE A 102 14.16 1.93 4.88
C ILE A 102 13.81 1.12 6.13
N LEU A 103 14.58 1.27 7.20
CA LEU A 103 14.33 0.58 8.47
C LEU A 103 12.95 0.95 9.04
N GLY A 104 12.63 2.24 9.10
CA GLY A 104 11.34 2.74 9.58
C GLY A 104 10.17 2.23 8.74
N MET A 105 10.31 2.22 7.41
CA MET A 105 9.33 1.67 6.49
C MET A 105 9.11 0.16 6.72
N ALA A 106 10.18 -0.61 6.88
CA ALA A 106 10.09 -2.05 7.10
C ALA A 106 9.38 -2.37 8.42
N ILE A 107 9.78 -1.71 9.52
CA ILE A 107 9.18 -1.92 10.85
C ILE A 107 7.69 -1.55 10.83
N SER A 108 7.34 -0.39 10.29
CA SER A 108 5.94 0.06 10.24
C SER A 108 5.08 -0.86 9.38
N SER A 109 5.59 -1.35 8.25
CA SER A 109 4.88 -2.28 7.38
C SER A 109 4.64 -3.63 8.06
N ILE A 110 5.64 -4.17 8.76
CA ILE A 110 5.50 -5.43 9.53
C ILE A 110 4.41 -5.28 10.59
N ILE A 111 4.44 -4.20 11.39
CA ILE A 111 3.45 -3.95 12.45
C ILE A 111 2.04 -3.85 11.85
N LEU A 112 1.88 -3.12 10.74
CA LEU A 112 0.60 -2.99 10.06
C LEU A 112 0.06 -4.33 9.57
N GLN A 113 0.89 -5.17 8.97
CA GLN A 113 0.49 -6.49 8.51
C GLN A 113 0.11 -7.42 9.68
N MET A 114 0.87 -7.38 10.77
CA MET A 114 0.56 -8.14 11.98
C MET A 114 -0.80 -7.75 12.55
N ILE A 115 -1.07 -6.47 12.70
CA ILE A 115 -2.36 -5.95 13.20
C ILE A 115 -3.50 -6.33 12.24
N CYS A 116 -3.28 -6.21 10.94
CA CYS A 116 -4.27 -6.58 9.93
C CYS A 116 -4.65 -8.07 10.03
N CYS A 117 -3.68 -8.96 10.13
CA CYS A 117 -3.93 -10.39 10.33
C CYS A 117 -4.71 -10.68 11.61
N GLY A 118 -4.39 -9.97 12.70
CA GLY A 118 -5.13 -10.07 13.96
C GLY A 118 -6.60 -9.67 13.81
N PHE A 119 -6.89 -8.53 13.17
CA PHE A 119 -8.26 -8.09 12.95
C PHE A 119 -9.04 -9.00 12.01
N VAL A 120 -8.42 -9.47 10.93
CA VAL A 120 -9.07 -10.43 10.01
C VAL A 120 -9.43 -11.70 10.76
N ALA A 121 -8.52 -12.24 11.56
CA ALA A 121 -8.80 -13.43 12.35
C ALA A 121 -9.91 -13.23 13.39
N LEU A 122 -9.94 -12.04 14.02
CA LEU A 122 -10.99 -11.66 14.96
C LEU A 122 -12.37 -11.68 14.27
N GLU A 123 -12.48 -11.10 13.08
CA GLU A 123 -13.73 -11.05 12.33
C GLU A 123 -14.17 -12.42 11.80
N VAL A 124 -13.22 -13.18 11.25
CA VAL A 124 -13.52 -14.49 10.65
C VAL A 124 -13.89 -15.54 11.71
N PHE A 125 -13.20 -15.53 12.85
CA PHE A 125 -13.38 -16.55 13.89
C PHE A 125 -14.19 -16.07 15.09
N GLY A 126 -14.61 -14.80 15.12
CA GLY A 126 -15.36 -14.22 16.24
C GLY A 126 -14.56 -14.15 17.54
N TRP A 127 -13.24 -13.94 17.46
CA TRP A 127 -12.39 -13.87 18.64
C TRP A 127 -12.45 -12.50 19.29
N GLU A 128 -12.15 -12.44 20.60
CA GLU A 128 -12.11 -11.17 21.32
C GLU A 128 -10.80 -10.44 21.09
N PHE A 129 -10.88 -9.11 20.98
CA PHE A 129 -9.71 -8.23 20.87
C PHE A 129 -8.79 -8.37 22.09
N GLY A 130 -7.50 -8.51 21.84
CA GLY A 130 -6.49 -8.68 22.89
C GLY A 130 -6.37 -10.08 23.47
N SER A 131 -7.21 -11.04 23.05
CA SER A 131 -7.10 -12.46 23.46
C SER A 131 -5.78 -13.07 22.98
N ILE A 132 -5.39 -14.19 23.58
CA ILE A 132 -4.19 -14.94 23.17
C ILE A 132 -4.31 -15.37 21.71
N LYS A 133 -5.50 -15.80 21.28
CA LYS A 133 -5.79 -16.20 19.89
C LYS A 133 -5.59 -15.06 18.91
N TYR A 134 -6.06 -13.84 19.27
CA TYR A 134 -5.80 -12.61 18.50
C TYR A 134 -4.30 -12.33 18.37
N ARG A 135 -3.54 -12.41 19.48
CA ARG A 135 -2.09 -12.16 19.48
C ARG A 135 -1.34 -13.19 18.62
N LEU A 136 -1.74 -14.46 18.67
CA LEU A 136 -1.16 -15.49 17.80
C LEU A 136 -1.47 -15.24 16.32
N ALA A 137 -2.68 -14.78 15.99
CA ALA A 137 -3.00 -14.40 14.63
C ALA A 137 -2.16 -13.20 14.12
N CYS A 138 -1.81 -12.25 14.99
CA CYS A 138 -0.89 -11.19 14.65
C CYS A 138 0.52 -11.70 14.26
N LEU A 139 0.92 -12.89 14.70
CA LEU A 139 2.21 -13.49 14.35
C LEU A 139 2.19 -14.24 12.99
N LEU A 140 1.05 -14.34 12.32
CA LEU A 140 0.94 -14.99 11.01
C LEU A 140 1.97 -14.52 9.97
N PRO A 141 2.33 -13.23 9.89
CA PRO A 141 3.37 -12.76 8.97
C PRO A 141 4.81 -13.08 9.42
N ALA A 142 5.02 -13.52 10.67
CA ALA A 142 6.36 -13.75 11.22
C ALA A 142 7.20 -14.76 10.40
N PRO A 143 6.64 -15.85 9.82
CA PRO A 143 7.39 -16.75 8.95
C PRO A 143 8.02 -16.05 7.73
N GLY A 144 7.50 -14.86 7.34
CA GLY A 144 8.08 -14.04 6.28
C GLY A 144 9.54 -13.64 6.52
N VAL A 145 10.00 -13.67 7.79
CA VAL A 145 11.42 -13.47 8.13
C VAL A 145 12.33 -14.51 7.45
N LEU A 146 11.83 -15.72 7.21
CA LEU A 146 12.58 -16.75 6.48
C LEU A 146 12.94 -16.29 5.05
N GLY A 147 12.16 -15.38 4.47
CA GLY A 147 12.47 -14.78 3.18
C GLY A 147 13.79 -14.01 3.17
N SER A 148 14.20 -13.42 4.27
CA SER A 148 15.49 -12.71 4.38
C SER A 148 16.70 -13.67 4.32
N VAL A 149 16.51 -14.93 4.69
CA VAL A 149 17.55 -15.96 4.65
C VAL A 149 17.53 -16.72 3.33
N LEU A 150 16.32 -17.08 2.86
CA LEU A 150 16.16 -17.94 1.68
C LEU A 150 16.26 -17.15 0.36
N TRP A 151 15.89 -15.86 0.37
CA TRP A 151 15.80 -15.01 -0.81
C TRP A 151 16.48 -13.65 -0.61
N ALA A 152 17.55 -13.58 0.20
CA ALA A 152 18.24 -12.32 0.50
C ALA A 152 18.67 -11.57 -0.78
N ASP A 153 19.19 -12.30 -1.77
CA ASP A 153 19.70 -11.74 -3.03
C ASP A 153 18.59 -11.23 -3.97
N ILE A 154 17.37 -11.73 -3.81
CA ILE A 154 16.22 -11.35 -4.65
C ILE A 154 15.10 -10.64 -3.89
N ALA A 155 15.32 -10.32 -2.62
CA ALA A 155 14.27 -9.72 -1.76
C ALA A 155 13.67 -8.44 -2.37
N PHE A 156 14.51 -7.59 -2.94
CA PHE A 156 14.08 -6.35 -3.60
C PHE A 156 13.31 -6.63 -4.91
N TRP A 157 13.70 -7.68 -5.63
CA TRP A 157 13.00 -8.14 -6.83
C TRP A 157 11.63 -8.76 -6.52
N ALA A 158 11.50 -9.42 -5.37
CA ALA A 158 10.25 -10.01 -4.94
C ALA A 158 9.22 -8.95 -4.52
N ALA A 159 9.63 -7.74 -4.16
CA ALA A 159 8.73 -6.67 -3.74
C ALA A 159 7.76 -6.25 -4.86
N VAL A 160 8.22 -6.12 -6.11
CA VAL A 160 7.39 -5.69 -7.23
C VAL A 160 6.29 -6.72 -7.56
N PRO A 161 6.58 -8.01 -7.79
CA PRO A 161 5.55 -9.02 -7.98
C PRO A 161 4.56 -9.10 -6.81
N THR A 162 5.06 -9.01 -5.57
CA THR A 162 4.22 -9.05 -4.37
C THR A 162 3.23 -7.89 -4.33
N THR A 163 3.67 -6.66 -4.62
CA THR A 163 2.78 -5.50 -4.67
C THR A 163 1.76 -5.60 -5.81
N VAL A 164 2.13 -6.17 -6.95
CA VAL A 164 1.19 -6.44 -8.05
C VAL A 164 0.14 -7.46 -7.62
N ILE A 165 0.52 -8.56 -6.97
CA ILE A 165 -0.41 -9.56 -6.44
C ILE A 165 -1.36 -8.91 -5.42
N CYS A 166 -0.85 -8.13 -4.48
CA CYS A 166 -1.68 -7.37 -3.54
C CYS A 166 -2.66 -6.42 -4.25
N GLY A 167 -2.25 -5.87 -5.39
CA GLY A 167 -3.09 -5.01 -6.23
C GLY A 167 -4.35 -5.68 -6.74
N PHE A 168 -4.35 -7.01 -6.95
CA PHE A 168 -5.54 -7.74 -7.37
C PHE A 168 -6.67 -7.75 -6.34
N PHE A 169 -6.35 -7.53 -5.08
CA PHE A 169 -7.36 -7.43 -4.02
C PHE A 169 -8.01 -6.05 -3.93
N LEU A 170 -7.44 -5.01 -4.55
CA LEU A 170 -8.00 -3.66 -4.55
C LEU A 170 -9.37 -3.56 -5.22
N PRO A 171 -9.58 -4.09 -6.47
CA PRO A 171 -10.89 -4.07 -7.09
C PRO A 171 -11.97 -4.76 -6.26
N VAL A 172 -11.62 -5.89 -5.62
CA VAL A 172 -12.53 -6.64 -4.73
C VAL A 172 -12.95 -5.77 -3.56
N SER A 173 -11.99 -5.10 -2.92
CA SER A 173 -12.23 -4.20 -1.79
C SER A 173 -13.10 -3.00 -2.20
N TYR A 174 -12.77 -2.34 -3.31
CA TYR A 174 -13.56 -1.21 -3.81
C TYR A 174 -14.98 -1.60 -4.20
N PHE A 175 -15.14 -2.78 -4.82
CA PHE A 175 -16.46 -3.32 -5.15
C PHE A 175 -17.30 -3.54 -3.88
N GLY A 176 -16.70 -4.10 -2.83
CA GLY A 176 -17.33 -4.23 -1.53
C GLY A 176 -17.78 -2.88 -0.94
N PHE A 177 -16.94 -1.85 -1.00
CA PHE A 177 -17.29 -0.50 -0.56
C PHE A 177 -18.41 0.13 -1.38
N ILE A 178 -18.42 -0.06 -2.71
CA ILE A 178 -19.50 0.43 -3.58
C ILE A 178 -20.83 -0.19 -3.18
N ILE A 179 -20.88 -1.50 -2.93
CA ILE A 179 -22.06 -2.20 -2.46
C ILE A 179 -22.53 -1.65 -1.11
N LEU A 180 -21.62 -1.53 -0.14
CA LEU A 180 -21.94 -1.02 1.19
C LEU A 180 -22.47 0.41 1.17
N GLN A 181 -21.90 1.30 0.35
CA GLN A 181 -22.37 2.68 0.20
C GLN A 181 -23.78 2.77 -0.41
N ARG A 182 -24.18 1.77 -1.18
CA ARG A 182 -25.54 1.71 -1.79
C ARG A 182 -26.52 0.91 -0.94
N SER A 183 -26.07 0.20 0.08
CA SER A 183 -26.92 -0.62 0.94
C SER A 183 -27.75 0.25 1.89
N SER A 184 -29.05 0.15 1.75
CA SER A 184 -29.99 0.80 2.69
C SER A 184 -30.08 0.05 4.02
N SER A 185 -29.81 -1.26 4.01
CA SER A 185 -29.78 -2.08 5.22
C SER A 185 -28.60 -1.70 6.12
N TYR A 186 -27.43 -1.38 5.53
CA TYR A 186 -26.22 -1.04 6.27
C TYR A 186 -26.21 0.43 6.74
N LEU A 187 -26.51 1.38 5.84
CA LEU A 187 -26.42 2.80 6.12
C LEU A 187 -27.71 3.44 6.66
N GLY A 188 -28.85 2.79 6.50
CA GLY A 188 -30.13 3.29 6.96
C GLY A 188 -30.38 4.74 6.49
N LYS A 189 -30.62 5.63 7.45
CA LYS A 189 -30.85 7.07 7.21
C LYS A 189 -29.61 7.83 6.73
N ASN A 190 -28.41 7.30 6.99
CA ASN A 190 -27.12 7.93 6.63
C ASN A 190 -26.71 7.64 5.18
N LYS A 191 -27.49 6.87 4.43
CA LYS A 191 -27.20 6.58 3.02
C LYS A 191 -27.08 7.87 2.22
N PRO A 192 -25.91 8.10 1.55
CA PRO A 192 -25.72 9.27 0.73
C PRO A 192 -26.74 9.34 -0.40
N LYS A 193 -27.38 10.51 -0.57
CA LYS A 193 -28.40 10.77 -1.58
C LYS A 193 -28.02 11.98 -2.44
N GLY A 194 -28.59 12.03 -3.63
CA GLY A 194 -28.44 13.16 -4.54
C GLY A 194 -27.27 13.05 -5.52
N LEU A 195 -27.12 14.08 -6.34
CA LEU A 195 -26.17 14.09 -7.46
C LEU A 195 -24.72 13.91 -7.02
N LYS A 196 -24.30 14.55 -5.92
CA LYS A 196 -22.94 14.44 -5.38
C LYS A 196 -22.60 13.00 -4.96
N ALA A 197 -23.55 12.30 -4.34
CA ALA A 197 -23.37 10.91 -3.94
C ALA A 197 -23.26 9.97 -5.16
N ASN A 198 -24.08 10.21 -6.19
CA ASN A 198 -24.03 9.44 -7.42
C ASN A 198 -22.73 9.71 -8.20
N ALA A 199 -22.29 10.96 -8.26
CA ALA A 199 -21.01 11.32 -8.88
C ALA A 199 -19.82 10.65 -8.16
N TRP A 200 -19.85 10.61 -6.83
CA TRP A 200 -18.82 9.92 -6.04
C TRP A 200 -18.79 8.42 -6.33
N VAL A 201 -19.95 7.76 -6.30
CA VAL A 201 -20.02 6.33 -6.62
C VAL A 201 -19.63 6.07 -8.08
N GLY A 202 -20.02 6.95 -9.00
CA GLY A 202 -19.61 6.87 -10.40
C GLY A 202 -18.07 6.96 -10.57
N SER A 203 -17.43 7.88 -9.86
CA SER A 203 -15.96 7.98 -9.88
C SER A 203 -15.28 6.76 -9.27
N MET A 204 -15.82 6.17 -8.21
CA MET A 204 -15.32 4.91 -7.66
C MET A 204 -15.47 3.74 -8.64
N ILE A 205 -16.61 3.62 -9.31
CA ILE A 205 -16.84 2.58 -10.33
C ILE A 205 -15.83 2.75 -11.47
N LEU A 206 -15.66 3.98 -11.97
CA LEU A 206 -14.71 4.27 -13.04
C LEU A 206 -13.28 3.92 -12.62
N GLY A 207 -12.85 4.35 -11.44
CA GLY A 207 -11.53 4.03 -10.91
C GLY A 207 -11.31 2.52 -10.73
N THR A 208 -12.29 1.81 -10.20
CA THR A 208 -12.24 0.35 -10.04
C THR A 208 -12.16 -0.34 -11.40
N PHE A 209 -12.92 0.12 -12.39
CA PHE A 209 -12.91 -0.42 -13.73
C PHE A 209 -11.56 -0.23 -14.43
N ILE A 210 -11.01 0.98 -14.37
CA ILE A 210 -9.67 1.29 -14.92
C ILE A 210 -8.61 0.39 -14.25
N LEU A 211 -8.62 0.31 -12.92
CA LEU A 211 -7.67 -0.52 -12.17
C LEU A 211 -7.80 -2.00 -12.57
N THR A 212 -9.02 -2.50 -12.70
CA THR A 212 -9.27 -3.89 -13.10
C THR A 212 -8.72 -4.17 -14.51
N ILE A 213 -8.94 -3.27 -15.47
CA ILE A 213 -8.38 -3.41 -16.82
C ILE A 213 -6.86 -3.49 -16.78
N PHE A 214 -6.20 -2.59 -16.03
CA PHE A 214 -4.75 -2.59 -15.90
C PHE A 214 -4.22 -3.88 -15.25
N LEU A 215 -4.91 -4.39 -14.24
CA LEU A 215 -4.54 -5.63 -13.57
C LEU A 215 -4.70 -6.85 -14.50
N VAL A 216 -5.84 -6.96 -15.18
CA VAL A 216 -6.10 -8.04 -16.14
C VAL A 216 -5.07 -8.01 -17.28
N TRP A 217 -4.78 -6.82 -17.81
CA TRP A 217 -3.75 -6.68 -18.83
C TRP A 217 -2.36 -7.11 -18.33
N THR A 218 -2.01 -6.76 -17.10
CA THR A 218 -0.74 -7.18 -16.46
C THR A 218 -0.68 -8.70 -16.28
N LEU A 219 -1.80 -9.35 -15.93
CA LEU A 219 -1.91 -10.80 -15.85
C LEU A 219 -1.62 -11.46 -17.20
N ILE A 220 -2.27 -10.98 -18.25
CA ILE A 220 -2.18 -11.58 -19.59
C ILE A 220 -0.78 -11.38 -20.19
N ASP A 221 -0.17 -10.19 -20.04
CA ASP A 221 1.10 -9.87 -20.70
C ASP A 221 2.33 -10.35 -19.89
N LYS A 222 2.27 -10.30 -18.56
CA LYS A 222 3.47 -10.49 -17.73
C LYS A 222 3.59 -11.84 -17.07
N ILE A 223 2.48 -12.43 -16.61
CA ILE A 223 2.54 -13.73 -15.90
C ILE A 223 3.13 -14.84 -16.76
N PRO A 224 2.76 -15.00 -18.06
CA PRO A 224 3.38 -16.00 -18.89
C PRO A 224 4.89 -15.83 -19.05
N LYS A 225 5.36 -14.57 -19.10
CA LYS A 225 6.79 -14.25 -19.22
C LYS A 225 7.56 -14.55 -17.92
N TYR A 226 6.93 -14.34 -16.77
CA TYR A 226 7.53 -14.70 -15.48
C TYR A 226 7.58 -16.20 -15.26
N LEU A 227 6.52 -16.93 -15.65
CA LEU A 227 6.50 -18.39 -15.56
C LEU A 227 7.47 -19.05 -16.54
N GLY A 228 7.63 -18.51 -17.76
CA GLY A 228 8.58 -19.00 -18.75
C GLY A 228 10.04 -18.79 -18.39
N ASN A 229 10.35 -17.89 -17.47
CA ASN A 229 11.72 -17.65 -16.95
C ASN A 229 12.03 -18.46 -15.67
N LEU A 230 11.04 -19.15 -15.10
CA LEU A 230 11.18 -19.98 -13.90
C LEU A 230 11.40 -21.47 -14.24
N PHE A 231 11.15 -21.87 -15.48
CA PHE A 231 11.36 -23.20 -16.04
C PHE A 231 12.29 -23.12 -17.26
#